data_db79506acbddb957470452be8a6654db
#
_entry.id   db79506acbddb957470452be8a6654db
#
_cell.length_a   1.000
_cell.length_b   1.000
_cell.length_c   1.000
_cell.angle_alpha   90.00
_cell.angle_beta   90.00
_cell.angle_gamma   90.00
#
_symmetry.space_group_name_H-M   'P 1'
#
loop_
_entity.id
_entity.type
_entity.pdbx_description
1 polymer ?
#
loop_
_entity_poly.entity_id
_entity_poly.type
_entity_poly.pdbx_seq_one_letter_code
_entity_poly.pdbx_strand_id
1 'polypeptide(L)'
;LKESSGGLPPFTDNMAEPKRNDPAPLSPQPIAGGIAARALGARAAPYLSDLNPEQREAVETLDGPVLVLAGAGTGKTRVLTTRIAHILNLGRARPSEILAVTFTNKAAREMKDRVGQMVGQIVEGMPWLGTFHSIGVKVLRRHAELVGLKNNFTILDVDDQIRLIKMILEAEKLDEKRWPARVLAMLIDGWKNRGLTPEQVPSGEAASFANGKGKKLYIAYQERLKTLNAADFGDLLLENIRLFRQNADVLRNFQNRFKFILVDEYQDTNVAQYLWLKLLAQTPSASTAVIPGSGEAVDRESGATVLSASSPGRREAPSPGDPDQGDTDTVPMTRHGRDKPSHDERENVAIAGSTLPRHLKNICCVGDDDQSIYGWRGAEVDNILRFDHDFPGAKVIRLERNYRSTGHILATASHLIAHNEGRLGKTLRTEDELGEKVQVTGGWDSEEEARAIGEEIEQLQRAARARGEDHPLDEIAILVRASFQMREFEDRF
;
A
#
# COMPACT_ATOMS: atom_id res chain seq x y z
N LEU A 1 -3.05 59.66 -42.72
CA LEU A 1 -3.80 60.59 -43.59
C LEU A 1 -5.21 60.07 -43.78
N LYS A 2 -6.17 60.92 -43.40
CA LYS A 2 -7.62 60.97 -43.60
C LYS A 2 -8.50 60.34 -42.53
N GLU A 3 -8.97 61.29 -41.76
CA GLU A 3 -10.20 61.32 -40.99
C GLU A 3 -11.43 60.97 -41.84
N SER A 4 -12.41 60.35 -41.25
CA SER A 4 -13.81 60.63 -41.54
C SER A 4 -14.65 60.32 -40.29
N SER A 5 -15.18 61.37 -39.79
CA SER A 5 -16.21 61.56 -38.78
C SER A 5 -17.54 60.93 -39.25
N GLY A 6 -18.27 60.30 -38.34
CA GLY A 6 -19.65 59.83 -38.54
C GLY A 6 -20.37 59.79 -37.19
N GLY A 7 -21.32 60.73 -37.03
CA GLY A 7 -21.99 61.10 -35.82
C GLY A 7 -22.93 60.06 -35.22
N LEU A 8 -23.12 60.23 -33.92
CA LEU A 8 -24.13 59.59 -33.08
C LEU A 8 -25.53 60.20 -33.32
N PRO A 9 -26.60 59.40 -33.37
CA PRO A 9 -27.96 59.93 -33.23
C PRO A 9 -28.40 60.02 -31.73
N PRO A 10 -29.44 60.81 -31.44
CA PRO A 10 -29.72 61.31 -30.11
C PRO A 10 -30.49 60.30 -29.25
N PHE A 11 -30.25 60.49 -27.94
CA PHE A 11 -30.99 59.89 -26.83
C PHE A 11 -32.49 60.22 -26.91
N THR A 12 -33.35 59.19 -26.79
CA THR A 12 -34.73 59.35 -26.33
C THR A 12 -34.89 58.58 -25.02
N ASP A 13 -35.20 59.38 -24.01
CA ASP A 13 -35.61 59.01 -22.68
C ASP A 13 -36.91 58.21 -22.76
N ASN A 14 -36.92 56.99 -22.21
CA ASN A 14 -38.13 56.30 -21.86
C ASN A 14 -37.88 55.48 -20.58
N MET A 15 -38.10 56.16 -19.44
CA MET A 15 -38.13 55.55 -18.12
C MET A 15 -39.34 54.64 -18.03
N ALA A 16 -39.11 53.33 -18.00
CA ALA A 16 -40.05 52.32 -17.49
C ALA A 16 -39.35 51.55 -16.38
N GLU A 17 -39.82 51.72 -15.14
CA GLU A 17 -39.36 51.03 -13.95
C GLU A 17 -39.42 49.48 -14.12
N PRO A 18 -38.38 48.73 -13.78
CA PRO A 18 -38.48 47.27 -13.74
C PRO A 18 -39.24 46.84 -12.49
N LYS A 19 -40.33 46.15 -12.68
CA LYS A 19 -41.08 45.42 -11.62
C LYS A 19 -40.10 44.42 -10.94
N ARG A 20 -39.93 44.58 -9.62
CA ARG A 20 -39.27 43.57 -8.76
C ARG A 20 -40.08 42.29 -8.80
N ASN A 21 -39.56 41.27 -9.45
CA ASN A 21 -39.99 39.88 -9.24
C ASN A 21 -39.30 39.35 -7.99
N ASP A 22 -40.02 39.32 -6.89
CA ASP A 22 -39.60 38.56 -5.71
C ASP A 22 -39.59 37.05 -6.09
N PRO A 23 -38.49 36.32 -5.81
CA PRO A 23 -38.49 34.88 -6.04
C PRO A 23 -39.45 34.21 -5.06
N ALA A 24 -40.37 33.42 -5.58
CA ALA A 24 -41.25 32.56 -4.80
C ALA A 24 -40.44 31.67 -3.85
N PRO A 25 -40.94 31.38 -2.64
CA PRO A 25 -40.25 30.53 -1.69
C PRO A 25 -40.06 29.13 -2.29
N LEU A 26 -38.78 28.70 -2.37
CA LEU A 26 -38.42 27.34 -2.76
C LEU A 26 -39.03 26.36 -1.76
N SER A 27 -40.03 25.60 -2.21
CA SER A 27 -40.55 24.46 -1.48
C SER A 27 -39.42 23.50 -1.17
N PRO A 28 -39.32 22.92 0.04
CA PRO A 28 -38.29 21.93 0.34
C PRO A 28 -38.51 20.72 -0.56
N GLN A 29 -37.52 20.46 -1.42
CA GLN A 29 -37.51 19.23 -2.20
C GLN A 29 -37.41 18.05 -1.24
N PRO A 30 -38.25 17.02 -1.37
CA PRO A 30 -38.18 15.84 -0.51
C PRO A 30 -36.85 15.13 -0.79
N ILE A 31 -36.13 14.81 0.29
CA ILE A 31 -34.95 13.96 0.28
C ILE A 31 -35.32 12.65 -0.41
N ALA A 32 -34.82 12.42 -1.60
CA ALA A 32 -35.11 11.25 -2.42
C ALA A 32 -34.52 9.98 -1.78
N GLY A 33 -35.27 9.37 -0.87
CA GLY A 33 -35.06 8.07 -0.25
C GLY A 33 -36.31 7.18 -0.37
N GLY A 34 -37.20 7.49 -1.30
CA GLY A 34 -38.46 6.79 -1.49
C GLY A 34 -38.36 5.59 -2.44
N ILE A 35 -39.48 4.85 -2.51
CA ILE A 35 -39.69 3.65 -3.34
C ILE A 35 -39.27 3.84 -4.81
N ALA A 36 -39.31 5.05 -5.36
CA ALA A 36 -38.84 5.41 -6.69
C ALA A 36 -37.35 5.25 -6.84
N ALA A 37 -36.53 5.53 -5.81
CA ALA A 37 -35.07 5.29 -5.85
C ALA A 37 -34.73 3.80 -5.81
N ARG A 38 -35.59 2.98 -5.15
CA ARG A 38 -35.47 1.50 -5.18
C ARG A 38 -35.88 0.91 -6.52
N ALA A 39 -36.84 1.51 -7.23
CA ALA A 39 -37.26 1.09 -8.56
C ALA A 39 -36.24 1.49 -9.66
N LEU A 40 -35.47 2.56 -9.47
CA LEU A 40 -34.37 2.94 -10.34
C LEU A 40 -33.15 2.03 -10.15
N GLY A 41 -32.98 1.40 -8.99
CA GLY A 41 -31.96 0.37 -8.73
C GLY A 41 -32.18 -0.96 -9.47
N ALA A 42 -33.33 -1.17 -10.08
CA ALA A 42 -33.62 -2.35 -10.89
C ALA A 42 -33.18 -2.26 -12.35
N ARG A 43 -32.72 -1.09 -12.85
CA ARG A 43 -31.98 -1.00 -14.11
C ARG A 43 -30.53 -1.34 -13.80
N ALA A 44 -30.03 -2.44 -14.38
CA ALA A 44 -28.62 -2.79 -14.31
C ALA A 44 -27.79 -1.53 -14.61
N ALA A 45 -27.01 -1.07 -13.63
CA ALA A 45 -26.21 0.13 -13.79
C ALA A 45 -25.28 -0.07 -15.02
N PRO A 46 -25.22 0.88 -15.95
CA PRO A 46 -24.48 0.70 -17.23
C PRO A 46 -23.05 0.21 -17.03
N TYR A 47 -22.40 0.63 -15.93
CA TYR A 47 -21.02 0.21 -15.62
C TYR A 47 -20.89 -1.26 -15.19
N LEU A 48 -21.99 -1.96 -14.91
CA LEU A 48 -22.00 -3.40 -14.60
C LEU A 48 -22.22 -4.28 -15.84
N SER A 49 -22.75 -3.73 -16.94
CA SER A 49 -23.08 -4.51 -18.14
C SER A 49 -21.84 -5.12 -18.82
N ASP A 50 -20.74 -4.41 -18.74
CA ASP A 50 -19.49 -4.79 -19.43
C ASP A 50 -18.56 -5.63 -18.55
N LEU A 51 -18.97 -6.04 -17.36
CA LEU A 51 -18.22 -6.89 -16.47
C LEU A 51 -18.52 -8.36 -16.75
N ASN A 52 -17.48 -9.18 -16.76
CA ASN A 52 -17.65 -10.62 -16.74
C ASN A 52 -18.22 -11.09 -15.39
N PRO A 53 -18.69 -12.34 -15.26
CA PRO A 53 -19.34 -12.83 -14.02
C PRO A 53 -18.45 -12.67 -12.79
N GLU A 54 -17.16 -12.98 -12.86
CA GLU A 54 -16.22 -12.93 -11.75
C GLU A 54 -15.92 -11.47 -11.35
N GLN A 55 -15.75 -10.59 -12.34
CA GLN A 55 -15.58 -9.16 -12.11
C GLN A 55 -16.85 -8.56 -11.46
N ARG A 56 -18.03 -8.94 -11.94
CA ARG A 56 -19.32 -8.51 -11.37
C ARG A 56 -19.44 -8.98 -9.93
N GLU A 57 -19.16 -10.25 -9.65
CA GLU A 57 -19.15 -10.79 -8.30
C GLU A 57 -18.23 -10.00 -7.37
N ALA A 58 -17.00 -9.67 -7.83
CA ALA A 58 -16.06 -8.86 -7.09
C ALA A 58 -16.55 -7.42 -6.83
N VAL A 59 -17.34 -6.84 -7.74
CA VAL A 59 -17.94 -5.51 -7.57
C VAL A 59 -19.13 -5.53 -6.61
N GLU A 60 -19.99 -6.53 -6.71
CA GLU A 60 -21.24 -6.61 -5.97
C GLU A 60 -21.09 -7.20 -4.54
N THR A 61 -20.01 -7.96 -4.26
CA THR A 61 -19.75 -8.50 -2.92
C THR A 61 -19.25 -7.39 -2.00
N LEU A 62 -20.14 -6.63 -1.38
CA LEU A 62 -19.79 -5.41 -0.62
C LEU A 62 -19.53 -5.66 0.87
N ASP A 63 -20.09 -6.71 1.45
CA ASP A 63 -20.03 -6.95 2.88
C ASP A 63 -18.93 -7.96 3.23
N GLY A 64 -18.16 -7.65 4.26
CA GLY A 64 -17.04 -8.45 4.75
C GLY A 64 -15.72 -8.26 3.98
N PRO A 65 -14.68 -9.00 4.37
CA PRO A 65 -13.40 -8.98 3.69
C PRO A 65 -13.46 -9.74 2.35
N VAL A 66 -12.83 -9.17 1.33
CA VAL A 66 -12.74 -9.75 -0.02
C VAL A 66 -11.31 -9.68 -0.51
N LEU A 67 -10.79 -10.80 -1.00
CA LEU A 67 -9.55 -10.87 -1.76
C LEU A 67 -9.88 -11.16 -3.22
N VAL A 68 -9.47 -10.27 -4.10
CA VAL A 68 -9.56 -10.46 -5.55
C VAL A 68 -8.19 -10.85 -6.07
N LEU A 69 -8.00 -12.13 -6.36
CA LEU A 69 -6.80 -12.65 -7.01
C LEU A 69 -6.94 -12.45 -8.51
N ALA A 70 -6.22 -11.51 -9.05
CA ALA A 70 -6.44 -11.02 -10.40
C ALA A 70 -5.12 -11.03 -11.18
N GLY A 71 -4.98 -11.95 -12.11
CA GLY A 71 -3.81 -12.04 -12.96
C GLY A 71 -3.56 -10.79 -13.82
N ALA A 72 -2.41 -10.80 -14.51
CA ALA A 72 -2.11 -9.73 -15.48
C ALA A 72 -3.23 -9.60 -16.52
N GLY A 73 -3.63 -8.38 -16.87
CA GLY A 73 -4.61 -8.12 -17.93
C GLY A 73 -6.05 -8.59 -17.66
N THR A 74 -6.39 -8.99 -16.42
CA THR A 74 -7.75 -9.44 -16.06
C THR A 74 -8.68 -8.32 -15.58
N GLY A 75 -8.19 -7.07 -15.56
CA GLY A 75 -9.00 -5.91 -15.19
C GLY A 75 -9.01 -5.57 -13.70
N LYS A 76 -7.93 -5.82 -12.95
CA LYS A 76 -7.75 -5.43 -11.54
C LYS A 76 -8.28 -4.04 -11.22
N THR A 77 -7.70 -3.03 -11.87
CA THR A 77 -8.06 -1.62 -11.65
C THR A 77 -9.51 -1.32 -12.05
N ARG A 78 -10.02 -1.99 -13.10
CA ARG A 78 -11.43 -1.86 -13.52
C ARG A 78 -12.37 -2.33 -12.43
N VAL A 79 -12.13 -3.50 -11.85
CA VAL A 79 -12.95 -4.04 -10.76
C VAL A 79 -12.91 -3.09 -9.55
N LEU A 80 -11.72 -2.62 -9.16
CA LEU A 80 -11.57 -1.75 -7.99
C LEU A 80 -12.29 -0.40 -8.19
N THR A 81 -12.10 0.26 -9.34
CA THR A 81 -12.76 1.53 -9.65
C THR A 81 -14.28 1.40 -9.80
N THR A 82 -14.74 0.31 -10.44
CA THR A 82 -16.17 0.04 -10.58
C THR A 82 -16.81 -0.30 -9.24
N ARG A 83 -16.12 -1.01 -8.34
CA ARG A 83 -16.57 -1.27 -6.97
C ARG A 83 -16.73 0.03 -6.17
N ILE A 84 -15.80 0.97 -6.27
CA ILE A 84 -15.92 2.31 -5.65
C ILE A 84 -17.18 3.01 -6.18
N ALA A 85 -17.34 3.07 -7.49
CA ALA A 85 -18.53 3.67 -8.12
C ALA A 85 -19.82 3.00 -7.66
N HIS A 86 -19.83 1.67 -7.54
CA HIS A 86 -20.98 0.89 -7.09
C HIS A 86 -21.35 1.20 -5.62
N ILE A 87 -20.36 1.27 -4.72
CA ILE A 87 -20.56 1.65 -3.31
C ILE A 87 -21.20 3.04 -3.21
N LEU A 88 -20.70 4.00 -4.00
CA LEU A 88 -21.19 5.38 -4.01
C LEU A 88 -22.62 5.47 -4.58
N ASN A 89 -22.88 4.82 -5.71
CA ASN A 89 -24.19 4.83 -6.37
C ASN A 89 -25.29 4.13 -5.54
N LEU A 90 -24.93 3.09 -4.79
CA LEU A 90 -25.85 2.44 -3.84
C LEU A 90 -26.06 3.24 -2.54
N GLY A 91 -25.31 4.32 -2.33
CA GLY A 91 -25.35 5.11 -1.11
C GLY A 91 -24.85 4.35 0.14
N ARG A 92 -24.05 3.26 -0.05
CA ARG A 92 -23.51 2.45 1.06
C ARG A 92 -22.47 3.23 1.88
N ALA A 93 -21.78 4.17 1.25
CA ALA A 93 -20.83 5.09 1.90
C ALA A 93 -20.79 6.44 1.19
N ARG A 94 -20.42 7.46 1.96
CA ARG A 94 -20.06 8.78 1.40
C ARG A 94 -18.63 8.75 0.87
N PRO A 95 -18.24 9.64 -0.06
CA PRO A 95 -16.87 9.72 -0.58
C PRO A 95 -15.80 9.81 0.51
N SER A 96 -16.08 10.53 1.60
CA SER A 96 -15.18 10.69 2.74
C SER A 96 -15.11 9.49 3.69
N GLU A 97 -15.93 8.47 3.47
CA GLU A 97 -16.00 7.24 4.27
C GLU A 97 -15.32 6.03 3.57
N ILE A 98 -14.75 6.26 2.38
CA ILE A 98 -14.02 5.26 1.60
C ILE A 98 -12.53 5.58 1.65
N LEU A 99 -11.73 4.62 2.11
CA LEU A 99 -10.28 4.62 1.99
C LEU A 99 -9.90 3.79 0.77
N ALA A 100 -9.23 4.40 -0.22
CA ALA A 100 -8.72 3.71 -1.40
C ALA A 100 -7.22 3.98 -1.54
N VAL A 101 -6.41 2.95 -1.46
CA VAL A 101 -4.95 3.07 -1.50
C VAL A 101 -4.35 2.27 -2.64
N THR A 102 -3.35 2.86 -3.28
CA THR A 102 -2.54 2.25 -4.33
C THR A 102 -1.07 2.59 -4.14
N PHE A 103 -0.19 2.02 -4.99
CA PHE A 103 1.25 2.10 -4.80
C PHE A 103 1.86 3.40 -5.34
N THR A 104 1.36 3.94 -6.46
CA THR A 104 1.94 5.09 -7.14
C THR A 104 0.97 6.26 -7.28
N ASN A 105 1.52 7.47 -7.33
CA ASN A 105 0.72 8.68 -7.57
C ASN A 105 0.05 8.67 -8.96
N LYS A 106 0.66 8.01 -9.96
CA LYS A 106 0.08 7.83 -11.29
C LYS A 106 -1.17 6.95 -11.19
N ALA A 107 -1.07 5.78 -10.55
CA ALA A 107 -2.20 4.88 -10.35
C ALA A 107 -3.33 5.53 -9.52
N ALA A 108 -2.99 6.33 -8.50
CA ALA A 108 -3.99 7.06 -7.72
C ALA A 108 -4.76 8.09 -8.56
N ARG A 109 -4.07 8.81 -9.45
CA ARG A 109 -4.72 9.75 -10.38
C ARG A 109 -5.62 9.03 -11.36
N GLU A 110 -5.10 7.98 -12.01
CA GLU A 110 -5.85 7.16 -12.95
C GLU A 110 -7.10 6.54 -12.31
N MET A 111 -6.98 6.04 -11.07
CA MET A 111 -8.13 5.54 -10.29
C MET A 111 -9.17 6.65 -10.06
N LYS A 112 -8.72 7.85 -9.68
CA LYS A 112 -9.59 9.00 -9.48
C LYS A 112 -10.33 9.39 -10.76
N ASP A 113 -9.62 9.45 -11.88
CA ASP A 113 -10.18 9.81 -13.18
C ASP A 113 -11.22 8.78 -13.65
N ARG A 114 -10.92 7.49 -13.51
CA ARG A 114 -11.86 6.41 -13.87
C ARG A 114 -13.11 6.40 -13.01
N VAL A 115 -12.97 6.60 -11.69
CA VAL A 115 -14.13 6.75 -10.80
C VAL A 115 -14.93 7.99 -11.19
N GLY A 116 -14.27 9.12 -11.49
CA GLY A 116 -14.91 10.36 -11.92
C GLY A 116 -15.74 10.20 -13.20
N GLN A 117 -15.27 9.41 -14.15
CA GLN A 117 -16.04 9.09 -15.36
C GLN A 117 -17.36 8.36 -15.08
N MET A 118 -17.40 7.54 -14.02
CA MET A 118 -18.58 6.75 -13.65
C MET A 118 -19.55 7.49 -12.71
N VAL A 119 -19.04 8.33 -11.81
CA VAL A 119 -19.85 9.00 -10.76
C VAL A 119 -19.81 10.52 -10.82
N GLY A 120 -19.13 11.10 -11.80
CA GLY A 120 -19.01 12.55 -11.99
C GLY A 120 -18.22 13.23 -10.87
N GLN A 121 -18.59 14.47 -10.54
CA GLN A 121 -17.87 15.32 -9.57
C GLN A 121 -17.87 14.77 -8.13
N ILE A 122 -18.65 13.74 -7.82
CA ILE A 122 -18.66 13.09 -6.50
C ILE A 122 -17.26 12.63 -6.08
N VAL A 123 -16.40 12.28 -7.03
CA VAL A 123 -15.01 11.86 -6.80
C VAL A 123 -14.16 12.94 -6.14
N GLU A 124 -14.47 14.22 -6.34
CA GLU A 124 -13.77 15.35 -5.71
C GLU A 124 -13.89 15.31 -4.18
N GLY A 125 -14.98 14.74 -3.67
CA GLY A 125 -15.23 14.53 -2.26
C GLY A 125 -14.50 13.33 -1.64
N MET A 126 -13.56 12.67 -2.36
CA MET A 126 -12.78 11.51 -1.89
C MET A 126 -11.38 11.91 -1.38
N PRO A 127 -11.25 12.46 -0.16
CA PRO A 127 -9.96 12.91 0.37
C PRO A 127 -9.01 11.77 0.71
N TRP A 128 -9.51 10.54 0.81
CA TRP A 128 -8.80 9.33 1.24
C TRP A 128 -8.52 8.36 0.09
N LEU A 129 -8.51 8.87 -1.15
CA LEU A 129 -7.99 8.17 -2.31
C LEU A 129 -6.58 8.69 -2.60
N GLY A 130 -5.58 7.78 -2.62
CA GLY A 130 -4.18 8.16 -2.80
C GLY A 130 -3.21 7.01 -2.56
N THR A 131 -1.92 7.33 -2.43
CA THR A 131 -0.90 6.36 -2.01
C THR A 131 -0.88 6.20 -0.49
N PHE A 132 -0.36 5.07 0.01
CA PHE A 132 -0.16 4.84 1.44
C PHE A 132 0.50 6.04 2.13
N HIS A 133 1.61 6.52 1.58
CA HIS A 133 2.36 7.65 2.14
C HIS A 133 1.56 8.96 2.10
N SER A 134 0.86 9.25 1.00
CA SER A 134 0.06 10.49 0.91
C SER A 134 -1.09 10.52 1.91
N ILE A 135 -1.71 9.37 2.17
CA ILE A 135 -2.73 9.24 3.21
C ILE A 135 -2.10 9.32 4.59
N GLY A 136 -0.95 8.65 4.78
CA GLY A 136 -0.17 8.72 6.03
C GLY A 136 0.17 10.16 6.43
N VAL A 137 0.64 10.98 5.49
CA VAL A 137 0.88 12.42 5.72
C VAL A 137 -0.39 13.14 6.18
N LYS A 138 -1.53 12.88 5.52
CA LYS A 138 -2.80 13.53 5.89
C LYS A 138 -3.25 13.18 7.31
N VAL A 139 -3.04 11.94 7.73
CA VAL A 139 -3.33 11.48 9.09
C VAL A 139 -2.38 12.15 10.09
N LEU A 140 -1.06 12.07 9.84
CA LEU A 140 -0.04 12.63 10.73
C LEU A 140 -0.20 14.14 10.90
N ARG A 141 -0.42 14.90 9.84
CA ARG A 141 -0.59 16.36 9.95
C ARG A 141 -1.76 16.78 10.84
N ARG A 142 -2.80 15.94 10.94
CA ARG A 142 -3.95 16.19 11.82
C ARG A 142 -3.67 15.87 13.30
N HIS A 143 -2.68 15.02 13.57
CA HIS A 143 -2.38 14.48 14.88
C HIS A 143 -0.87 14.57 15.20
N ALA A 144 -0.17 15.50 14.57
CA ALA A 144 1.29 15.61 14.60
C ALA A 144 1.85 15.70 16.04
N GLU A 145 1.18 16.48 16.90
CA GLU A 145 1.60 16.70 18.28
C GLU A 145 1.62 15.41 19.11
N LEU A 146 0.72 14.45 18.81
CA LEU A 146 0.67 13.16 19.50
C LEU A 146 1.87 12.25 19.18
N VAL A 147 2.60 12.54 18.11
CA VAL A 147 3.82 11.82 17.73
C VAL A 147 5.09 12.66 17.93
N GLY A 148 4.96 13.84 18.54
CA GLY A 148 6.08 14.74 18.82
C GLY A 148 6.55 15.55 17.61
N LEU A 149 5.67 15.79 16.65
CA LEU A 149 5.88 16.65 15.48
C LEU A 149 4.93 17.85 15.51
N LYS A 150 5.25 18.89 14.75
CA LYS A 150 4.30 19.97 14.44
C LYS A 150 3.58 19.66 13.12
N ASN A 151 2.39 20.22 12.91
CA ASN A 151 1.57 19.96 11.73
C ASN A 151 2.23 20.34 10.39
N ASN A 152 3.22 21.25 10.43
CA ASN A 152 4.00 21.72 9.28
C ASN A 152 5.34 21.00 9.12
N PHE A 153 5.50 19.79 9.65
CA PHE A 153 6.76 19.04 9.53
C PHE A 153 7.21 18.88 8.08
N THR A 154 8.52 18.88 7.89
CA THR A 154 9.17 18.66 6.59
C THR A 154 9.33 17.16 6.33
N ILE A 155 9.13 16.75 5.08
CA ILE A 155 9.39 15.38 4.64
C ILE A 155 10.74 15.38 3.96
N LEU A 156 11.72 14.64 4.53
CA LEU A 156 13.05 14.51 3.98
C LEU A 156 13.04 13.54 2.81
N ASP A 157 13.76 13.89 1.75
CA ASP A 157 14.10 12.96 0.68
C ASP A 157 15.32 12.08 1.06
N VAL A 158 15.70 11.19 0.16
CA VAL A 158 16.82 10.26 0.38
C VAL A 158 18.17 10.98 0.56
N ASP A 159 18.38 12.06 -0.18
CA ASP A 159 19.64 12.80 -0.10
C ASP A 159 19.75 13.57 1.21
N ASP A 160 18.67 14.18 1.66
CA ASP A 160 18.59 14.84 2.97
C ASP A 160 18.75 13.84 4.12
N GLN A 161 18.14 12.65 4.00
CA GLN A 161 18.31 11.55 4.94
C GLN A 161 19.80 11.15 5.05
N ILE A 162 20.48 10.93 3.90
CA ILE A 162 21.89 10.57 3.88
C ILE A 162 22.76 11.68 4.47
N ARG A 163 22.49 12.97 4.16
CA ARG A 163 23.22 14.10 4.76
C ARG A 163 23.08 14.13 6.27
N LEU A 164 21.87 13.95 6.78
CA LEU A 164 21.60 13.91 8.22
C LEU A 164 22.34 12.76 8.90
N ILE A 165 22.33 11.57 8.28
CA ILE A 165 23.05 10.39 8.79
C ILE A 165 24.56 10.64 8.79
N LYS A 166 25.14 11.28 7.76
CA LYS A 166 26.58 11.66 7.75
C LYS A 166 26.94 12.53 8.94
N MET A 167 26.15 13.55 9.24
CA MET A 167 26.37 14.40 10.41
C MET A 167 26.35 13.62 11.73
N ILE A 168 25.47 12.60 11.83
CA ILE A 168 25.38 11.74 13.00
C ILE A 168 26.60 10.82 13.12
N LEU A 169 27.07 10.24 12.01
CA LEU A 169 28.28 9.41 11.98
C LEU A 169 29.52 10.21 12.39
N GLU A 170 29.64 11.46 11.89
CA GLU A 170 30.72 12.38 12.26
C GLU A 170 30.69 12.72 13.76
N ALA A 171 29.53 13.06 14.31
CA ALA A 171 29.34 13.33 15.73
C ALA A 171 29.70 12.13 16.63
N GLU A 172 29.44 10.91 16.16
CA GLU A 172 29.80 9.64 16.84
C GLU A 172 31.25 9.19 16.53
N LYS A 173 32.04 10.01 15.81
CA LYS A 173 33.42 9.75 15.40
C LYS A 173 33.59 8.42 14.65
N LEU A 174 32.66 8.12 13.75
CA LEU A 174 32.68 6.94 12.89
C LEU A 174 33.24 7.31 11.50
N ASP A 175 34.16 6.48 11.01
CA ASP A 175 34.71 6.66 9.67
C ASP A 175 33.69 6.29 8.59
N GLU A 176 33.29 7.27 7.78
CA GLU A 176 32.31 7.09 6.69
C GLU A 176 32.82 6.12 5.61
N LYS A 177 34.13 6.01 5.38
CA LYS A 177 34.68 5.04 4.43
C LYS A 177 34.44 3.60 4.88
N ARG A 178 34.56 3.36 6.19
CA ARG A 178 34.30 2.03 6.78
C ARG A 178 32.80 1.78 7.00
N TRP A 179 32.04 2.81 7.33
CA TRP A 179 30.62 2.75 7.68
C TRP A 179 29.81 3.76 6.86
N PRO A 180 29.54 3.46 5.57
CA PRO A 180 28.88 4.42 4.69
C PRO A 180 27.49 4.82 5.17
N ALA A 181 27.17 6.11 5.16
CA ALA A 181 25.88 6.64 5.57
C ALA A 181 24.72 6.02 4.77
N ARG A 182 24.92 5.74 3.49
CA ARG A 182 23.91 5.09 2.62
C ARG A 182 23.54 3.68 3.12
N VAL A 183 24.49 2.94 3.68
CA VAL A 183 24.23 1.60 4.24
C VAL A 183 23.36 1.72 5.50
N LEU A 184 23.66 2.70 6.37
CA LEU A 184 22.81 2.93 7.55
C LEU A 184 21.41 3.42 7.15
N ALA A 185 21.29 4.29 6.15
CA ALA A 185 20.00 4.69 5.60
C ALA A 185 19.16 3.48 5.14
N MET A 186 19.77 2.58 4.36
CA MET A 186 19.10 1.35 3.90
C MET A 186 18.67 0.44 5.05
N LEU A 187 19.47 0.31 6.10
CA LEU A 187 19.13 -0.48 7.29
C LEU A 187 17.94 0.14 8.03
N ILE A 188 17.97 1.46 8.26
CA ILE A 188 16.88 2.19 8.92
C ILE A 188 15.58 2.07 8.10
N ASP A 189 15.63 2.26 6.78
CA ASP A 189 14.49 2.09 5.91
C ASP A 189 13.94 0.65 5.98
N GLY A 190 14.82 -0.35 5.98
CA GLY A 190 14.42 -1.75 6.14
C GLY A 190 13.72 -2.01 7.47
N TRP A 191 14.18 -1.43 8.57
CA TRP A 191 13.53 -1.54 9.87
C TRP A 191 12.17 -0.82 9.89
N LYS A 192 12.09 0.40 9.35
CA LYS A 192 10.84 1.15 9.23
C LYS A 192 9.80 0.45 8.36
N ASN A 193 10.22 -0.13 7.24
CA ASN A 193 9.34 -0.90 6.35
C ASN A 193 8.78 -2.16 7.02
N ARG A 194 9.45 -2.68 8.05
CA ARG A 194 8.95 -3.74 8.93
C ARG A 194 8.16 -3.22 10.14
N GLY A 195 7.95 -1.91 10.25
CA GLY A 195 7.22 -1.29 11.35
C GLY A 195 7.98 -1.30 12.68
N LEU A 196 9.32 -1.41 12.66
CA LEU A 196 10.16 -1.49 13.84
C LEU A 196 10.64 -0.10 14.27
N THR A 197 10.30 0.29 15.50
CA THR A 197 10.94 1.42 16.18
C THR A 197 12.38 1.07 16.58
N PRO A 198 13.23 2.05 16.93
CA PRO A 198 14.59 1.76 17.36
C PRO A 198 14.67 0.72 18.49
N GLU A 199 13.71 0.75 19.43
CA GLU A 199 13.66 -0.15 20.58
C GLU A 199 13.37 -1.60 20.16
N GLN A 200 12.62 -1.79 19.08
CA GLN A 200 12.14 -3.08 18.57
C GLN A 200 13.12 -3.75 17.60
N VAL A 201 14.19 -3.04 17.20
CA VAL A 201 15.20 -3.63 16.30
C VAL A 201 15.91 -4.80 16.99
N PRO A 202 15.94 -6.00 16.36
CA PRO A 202 16.63 -7.16 16.92
C PRO A 202 18.13 -6.89 17.13
N SER A 203 18.67 -7.32 18.26
CA SER A 203 20.07 -7.05 18.63
C SER A 203 21.07 -7.58 17.60
N GLY A 204 20.80 -8.74 16.98
CA GLY A 204 21.65 -9.31 15.94
C GLY A 204 21.73 -8.45 14.69
N GLU A 205 20.63 -7.88 14.26
CA GLU A 205 20.59 -6.97 13.09
C GLU A 205 21.27 -5.63 13.41
N ALA A 206 20.99 -5.08 14.59
CA ALA A 206 21.64 -3.84 15.05
C ALA A 206 23.16 -3.99 15.20
N ALA A 207 23.64 -5.22 15.47
CA ALA A 207 25.07 -5.53 15.58
C ALA A 207 25.80 -5.46 14.23
N SER A 208 25.12 -5.56 13.10
CA SER A 208 25.72 -5.59 11.76
C SER A 208 26.39 -4.28 11.36
N PHE A 209 26.02 -3.14 11.96
CA PHE A 209 26.56 -1.83 11.62
C PHE A 209 27.35 -1.21 12.79
N ALA A 210 28.52 -0.64 12.48
CA ALA A 210 29.38 0.12 13.41
C ALA A 210 29.67 -0.62 14.71
N ASN A 211 30.03 -1.92 14.63
CA ASN A 211 30.34 -2.77 15.78
C ASN A 211 29.22 -2.76 16.84
N GLY A 212 27.97 -2.89 16.41
CA GLY A 212 26.81 -2.95 17.30
C GLY A 212 26.15 -1.61 17.62
N LYS A 213 26.59 -0.51 17.00
CA LYS A 213 26.02 0.81 17.24
C LYS A 213 24.77 1.11 16.41
N GLY A 214 24.30 0.21 15.52
CA GLY A 214 23.20 0.44 14.61
C GLY A 214 21.94 0.96 15.30
N LYS A 215 21.54 0.34 16.41
CA LYS A 215 20.40 0.78 17.24
C LYS A 215 20.60 2.18 17.82
N LYS A 216 21.79 2.45 18.40
CA LYS A 216 22.12 3.78 18.95
C LYS A 216 22.04 4.86 17.88
N LEU A 217 22.54 4.59 16.69
CA LEU A 217 22.52 5.52 15.58
C LEU A 217 21.11 5.75 15.07
N TYR A 218 20.26 4.73 15.04
CA TYR A 218 18.84 4.88 14.69
C TYR A 218 18.10 5.74 15.72
N ILE A 219 18.34 5.56 17.02
CA ILE A 219 17.80 6.44 18.08
C ILE A 219 18.21 7.89 17.83
N ALA A 220 19.53 8.14 17.66
CA ALA A 220 20.05 9.48 17.39
C ALA A 220 19.45 10.12 16.13
N TYR A 221 19.22 9.32 15.08
CA TYR A 221 18.57 9.75 13.85
C TYR A 221 17.12 10.20 14.11
N GLN A 222 16.32 9.42 14.84
CA GLN A 222 14.94 9.76 15.17
C GLN A 222 14.84 11.00 16.08
N GLU A 223 15.74 11.15 17.05
CA GLU A 223 15.82 12.34 17.90
C GLU A 223 16.15 13.60 17.07
N ARG A 224 17.08 13.46 16.11
CA ARG A 224 17.44 14.57 15.23
C ARG A 224 16.28 14.97 14.32
N LEU A 225 15.55 14.00 13.75
CA LEU A 225 14.33 14.27 12.96
C LEU A 225 13.30 15.06 13.78
N LYS A 226 13.04 14.67 15.01
CA LYS A 226 12.12 15.39 15.92
C LYS A 226 12.59 16.81 16.20
N THR A 227 13.90 17.00 16.46
CA THR A 227 14.49 18.32 16.70
C THR A 227 14.30 19.25 15.48
N LEU A 228 14.44 18.71 14.27
CA LEU A 228 14.26 19.42 13.01
C LEU A 228 12.79 19.60 12.61
N ASN A 229 11.86 19.05 13.35
CA ASN A 229 10.46 18.91 12.97
C ASN A 229 10.35 18.28 11.58
N ALA A 230 10.97 17.13 11.37
CA ALA A 230 11.04 16.43 10.11
C ALA A 230 10.65 14.95 10.28
N ALA A 231 10.25 14.34 9.19
CA ALA A 231 10.00 12.92 9.05
C ALA A 231 10.54 12.44 7.71
N ASP A 232 11.09 11.24 7.62
CA ASP A 232 11.39 10.62 6.33
C ASP A 232 10.21 9.80 5.80
N PHE A 233 10.35 9.21 4.62
CA PHE A 233 9.27 8.42 4.01
C PHE A 233 8.85 7.21 4.87
N GLY A 234 9.79 6.52 5.52
CA GLY A 234 9.49 5.39 6.39
C GLY A 234 8.70 5.82 7.63
N ASP A 235 9.00 7.01 8.18
CA ASP A 235 8.27 7.57 9.31
C ASP A 235 6.80 7.85 9.00
N LEU A 236 6.47 8.17 7.74
CA LEU A 236 5.09 8.47 7.37
C LEU A 236 4.13 7.31 7.67
N LEU A 237 4.61 6.08 7.69
CA LEU A 237 3.82 4.92 8.08
C LEU A 237 4.13 4.45 9.50
N LEU A 238 5.40 4.41 9.89
CA LEU A 238 5.81 3.99 11.22
C LEU A 238 5.16 4.86 12.32
N GLU A 239 5.18 6.18 12.16
CA GLU A 239 4.55 7.10 13.11
C GLU A 239 3.02 7.01 13.09
N ASN A 240 2.39 6.69 11.97
CA ASN A 240 0.97 6.37 11.93
C ASN A 240 0.63 5.12 12.74
N ILE A 241 1.43 4.05 12.61
CA ILE A 241 1.25 2.82 13.38
C ILE A 241 1.41 3.12 14.87
N ARG A 242 2.43 3.91 15.24
CA ARG A 242 2.67 4.33 16.63
C ARG A 242 1.51 5.18 17.15
N LEU A 243 1.04 6.16 16.38
CA LEU A 243 -0.11 7.00 16.69
C LEU A 243 -1.34 6.14 17.03
N PHE A 244 -1.67 5.19 16.16
CA PHE A 244 -2.84 4.33 16.32
C PHE A 244 -2.73 3.35 17.49
N ARG A 245 -1.52 2.85 17.79
CA ARG A 245 -1.29 1.95 18.91
C ARG A 245 -1.34 2.67 20.26
N GLN A 246 -0.85 3.91 20.32
CA GLN A 246 -0.78 4.69 21.54
C GLN A 246 -2.05 5.50 21.81
N ASN A 247 -2.86 5.80 20.80
CA ASN A 247 -4.05 6.64 20.89
C ASN A 247 -5.28 5.91 20.33
N ALA A 248 -5.89 5.09 21.16
CA ALA A 248 -7.03 4.25 20.78
C ALA A 248 -8.26 5.05 20.33
N ASP A 249 -8.45 6.27 20.81
CA ASP A 249 -9.51 7.19 20.40
C ASP A 249 -9.30 7.67 18.96
N VAL A 250 -8.06 8.05 18.61
CA VAL A 250 -7.70 8.43 17.23
C VAL A 250 -7.93 7.25 16.28
N LEU A 251 -7.44 6.05 16.62
CA LEU A 251 -7.67 4.84 15.83
C LEU A 251 -9.18 4.59 15.65
N ARG A 252 -9.96 4.65 16.73
CA ARG A 252 -11.42 4.44 16.69
C ARG A 252 -12.12 5.45 15.78
N ASN A 253 -11.68 6.71 15.79
CA ASN A 253 -12.24 7.74 14.89
C ASN A 253 -12.02 7.38 13.42
N PHE A 254 -10.84 6.91 13.02
CA PHE A 254 -10.58 6.46 11.65
C PHE A 254 -11.30 5.14 11.33
N GLN A 255 -11.33 4.22 12.28
CA GLN A 255 -12.10 2.99 12.15
C GLN A 255 -13.61 3.29 11.94
N ASN A 256 -14.21 4.21 12.64
CA ASN A 256 -15.61 4.61 12.46
C ASN A 256 -15.83 5.37 11.14
N ARG A 257 -14.85 6.13 10.70
CA ARG A 257 -14.90 6.89 9.46
C ARG A 257 -14.89 5.99 8.23
N PHE A 258 -13.95 5.06 8.16
CA PHE A 258 -13.78 4.22 6.98
C PHE A 258 -14.74 3.04 7.02
N LYS A 259 -15.83 3.12 6.27
CA LYS A 259 -16.78 2.02 6.09
C LYS A 259 -16.28 0.98 5.10
N PHE A 260 -15.51 1.42 4.11
CA PHE A 260 -14.89 0.60 3.09
C PHE A 260 -13.41 0.94 2.96
N ILE A 261 -12.59 -0.10 2.86
CA ILE A 261 -11.16 -0.01 2.60
C ILE A 261 -10.88 -0.79 1.33
N LEU A 262 -10.27 -0.14 0.33
CA LEU A 262 -9.92 -0.75 -0.94
C LEU A 262 -8.41 -0.61 -1.16
N VAL A 263 -7.77 -1.71 -1.52
CA VAL A 263 -6.31 -1.78 -1.67
C VAL A 263 -5.99 -2.36 -3.04
N ASP A 264 -5.21 -1.62 -3.82
CA ASP A 264 -4.66 -2.07 -5.09
C ASP A 264 -3.24 -2.60 -4.91
N GLU A 265 -2.82 -3.54 -5.78
CA GLU A 265 -1.50 -4.18 -5.78
C GLU A 265 -1.06 -4.70 -4.40
N TYR A 266 -1.97 -5.41 -3.72
CA TYR A 266 -1.78 -5.83 -2.33
C TYR A 266 -0.53 -6.71 -2.12
N GLN A 267 -0.08 -7.46 -3.15
CA GLN A 267 1.13 -8.29 -3.12
C GLN A 267 2.42 -7.46 -2.93
N ASP A 268 2.39 -6.16 -3.25
CA ASP A 268 3.56 -5.28 -3.15
C ASP A 268 3.63 -4.54 -1.79
N THR A 269 2.70 -4.84 -0.88
CA THR A 269 2.69 -4.21 0.45
C THR A 269 3.82 -4.71 1.33
N ASN A 270 4.49 -3.78 2.03
CA ASN A 270 5.44 -4.11 3.07
C ASN A 270 4.74 -4.33 4.42
N VAL A 271 5.48 -4.81 5.43
CA VAL A 271 4.94 -5.11 6.76
C VAL A 271 4.31 -3.87 7.42
N ALA A 272 4.91 -2.67 7.28
CA ALA A 272 4.35 -1.45 7.86
C ALA A 272 3.01 -1.09 7.22
N GLN A 273 2.88 -1.19 5.90
CA GLN A 273 1.62 -0.97 5.17
C GLN A 273 0.56 -1.98 5.58
N TYR A 274 0.94 -3.24 5.68
CA TYR A 274 0.07 -4.31 6.17
C TYR A 274 -0.42 -4.04 7.60
N LEU A 275 0.47 -3.72 8.54
CA LEU A 275 0.10 -3.40 9.92
C LEU A 275 -0.84 -2.20 10.01
N TRP A 276 -0.57 -1.16 9.22
CA TRP A 276 -1.42 0.02 9.14
C TRP A 276 -2.83 -0.33 8.65
N LEU A 277 -2.96 -1.13 7.59
CA LEU A 277 -4.24 -1.63 7.09
C LEU A 277 -4.95 -2.50 8.12
N LYS A 278 -4.23 -3.43 8.75
CA LYS A 278 -4.79 -4.33 9.77
C LYS A 278 -5.38 -3.57 10.95
N LEU A 279 -4.72 -2.49 11.41
CA LEU A 279 -5.26 -1.63 12.46
C LEU A 279 -6.56 -0.94 12.04
N LEU A 280 -6.62 -0.40 10.81
CA LEU A 280 -7.80 0.31 10.31
C LEU A 280 -8.95 -0.63 9.96
N ALA A 281 -8.67 -1.86 9.52
CA ALA A 281 -9.67 -2.84 9.11
C ALA A 281 -10.37 -3.55 10.29
N GLN A 282 -9.93 -3.34 11.53
CA GLN A 282 -10.62 -3.84 12.71
C GLN A 282 -11.83 -2.97 13.04
N THR A 283 -12.93 -3.59 13.47
CA THR A 283 -14.02 -2.82 14.06
C THR A 283 -13.63 -2.36 15.46
N PRO A 284 -14.05 -1.15 15.89
CA PRO A 284 -13.81 -0.69 17.23
C PRO A 284 -14.37 -1.71 18.24
N SER A 285 -13.54 -2.23 19.17
CA SER A 285 -14.08 -2.99 20.27
C SER A 285 -14.97 -2.05 21.11
N ALA A 286 -16.14 -2.50 21.49
CA ALA A 286 -16.95 -1.82 22.49
C ALA A 286 -16.15 -1.84 23.81
N SER A 287 -15.34 -0.80 24.00
CA SER A 287 -14.74 -0.55 25.30
C SER A 287 -15.88 -0.22 26.24
N THR A 288 -16.06 -1.00 27.27
CA THR A 288 -16.90 -0.68 28.43
C THR A 288 -16.56 0.76 28.80
N ALA A 289 -17.48 1.68 28.55
CA ALA A 289 -17.39 3.04 29.01
C ALA A 289 -17.36 2.94 30.55
N VAL A 290 -16.20 3.09 31.14
CA VAL A 290 -16.12 3.44 32.56
C VAL A 290 -16.67 4.86 32.62
N ILE A 291 -17.94 4.97 32.97
CA ILE A 291 -18.54 6.20 33.44
C ILE A 291 -17.80 6.53 34.72
N PRO A 292 -17.14 7.70 34.87
CA PRO A 292 -16.68 8.12 36.17
C PRO A 292 -17.94 8.42 36.99
N GLY A 293 -18.33 7.46 37.82
CA GLY A 293 -19.34 7.65 38.82
C GLY A 293 -18.78 8.61 39.88
N SER A 294 -19.50 9.68 40.06
CA SER A 294 -19.42 10.59 41.22
C SER A 294 -19.17 9.83 42.51
N GLY A 295 -18.13 10.28 43.21
CA GLY A 295 -17.75 9.73 44.53
C GLY A 295 -18.78 9.99 45.61
N GLU A 296 -18.84 9.07 46.53
CA GLU A 296 -19.08 9.35 47.94
C GLU A 296 -18.29 8.36 48.76
N ALA A 297 -17.50 8.94 49.65
CA ALA A 297 -16.70 8.24 50.65
C ALA A 297 -17.61 7.67 51.73
N VAL A 298 -17.36 6.42 52.13
CA VAL A 298 -17.66 5.98 53.49
C VAL A 298 -16.55 5.01 53.93
N ASP A 299 -15.85 5.47 54.99
CA ASP A 299 -14.97 4.70 55.85
C ASP A 299 -15.66 3.47 56.42
N ARG A 300 -14.93 2.36 56.58
CA ARG A 300 -14.84 1.62 57.84
C ARG A 300 -13.80 0.50 57.81
N GLU A 301 -13.05 0.56 58.89
CA GLU A 301 -12.02 -0.36 59.42
C GLU A 301 -12.43 -1.84 59.51
N SER A 302 -11.44 -2.66 59.47
CA SER A 302 -11.06 -3.71 60.47
C SER A 302 -10.65 -5.05 59.86
N GLY A 303 -9.51 -5.54 60.31
CA GLY A 303 -9.32 -6.95 60.58
C GLY A 303 -8.07 -7.58 59.94
N ALA A 304 -6.99 -7.49 60.64
CA ALA A 304 -5.75 -8.25 60.47
C ALA A 304 -5.97 -9.77 60.49
N THR A 305 -5.15 -10.53 59.80
CA THR A 305 -4.38 -11.63 60.39
C THR A 305 -3.24 -12.09 59.51
N VAL A 306 -2.06 -12.11 60.08
CA VAL A 306 -0.76 -12.59 59.60
C VAL A 306 -0.70 -14.12 59.78
N LEU A 307 0.03 -14.84 58.91
CA LEU A 307 0.87 -16.03 59.17
C LEU A 307 1.61 -16.37 57.86
N SER A 308 2.82 -16.18 57.77
CA SER A 308 4.18 -16.62 57.99
C SER A 308 4.54 -18.05 57.52
N ALA A 309 5.71 -18.10 56.89
CA ALA A 309 6.72 -19.16 56.80
C ALA A 309 6.47 -20.30 55.81
N SER A 310 7.40 -20.80 54.98
CA SER A 310 8.85 -20.98 55.14
C SER A 310 9.45 -21.57 53.84
N SER A 311 10.64 -21.15 53.45
CA SER A 311 11.61 -21.94 52.64
C SER A 311 12.33 -22.92 53.59
N PRO A 312 13.19 -23.88 53.16
CA PRO A 312 14.15 -23.89 52.06
C PRO A 312 14.40 -25.28 51.42
N GLY A 313 15.28 -25.36 50.39
CA GLY A 313 15.82 -26.61 49.89
C GLY A 313 16.80 -26.48 48.70
N ARG A 314 18.04 -26.29 49.07
CA ARG A 314 19.25 -26.29 48.23
C ARG A 314 19.77 -27.72 48.01
N ARG A 315 20.29 -28.08 46.81
CA ARG A 315 21.38 -29.02 46.52
C ARG A 315 21.69 -29.00 45.03
N GLU A 316 22.82 -28.52 44.61
CA GLU A 316 24.17 -29.07 44.41
C GLU A 316 24.33 -29.86 43.06
N ALA A 317 25.27 -29.34 42.26
CA ALA A 317 25.87 -29.92 41.05
C ALA A 317 26.82 -31.08 41.39
N PRO A 318 27.27 -31.87 40.37
CA PRO A 318 28.68 -31.75 39.99
C PRO A 318 28.99 -31.85 38.49
N SER A 319 30.06 -31.19 38.05
CA SER A 319 30.95 -31.49 36.93
C SER A 319 32.11 -32.39 37.45
N PRO A 320 33.13 -32.84 36.67
CA PRO A 320 33.42 -32.80 35.25
C PRO A 320 33.99 -34.14 34.69
N GLY A 321 34.33 -34.21 33.41
CA GLY A 321 35.11 -35.29 32.86
C GLY A 321 35.40 -35.12 31.34
N ASP A 322 36.54 -34.58 31.01
CA ASP A 322 37.34 -34.76 29.80
C ASP A 322 38.33 -35.92 29.99
N PRO A 323 39.11 -36.44 29.01
CA PRO A 323 39.27 -36.11 27.57
C PRO A 323 39.45 -37.38 26.67
N ASP A 324 39.57 -37.21 25.38
CA ASP A 324 40.70 -37.61 24.50
C ASP A 324 40.34 -38.22 23.14
N GLN A 325 41.01 -37.68 22.11
CA GLN A 325 41.53 -38.28 20.87
C GLN A 325 40.64 -38.59 19.68
N GLY A 326 40.94 -37.94 18.59
CA GLY A 326 41.47 -38.63 17.40
C GLY A 326 40.89 -38.25 16.04
N ASP A 327 41.61 -37.42 15.34
CA ASP A 327 41.96 -37.43 13.90
C ASP A 327 40.95 -37.51 12.74
N THR A 328 41.29 -36.61 11.81
CA THR A 328 41.34 -36.67 10.34
C THR A 328 40.15 -36.20 9.50
N ASP A 329 40.44 -35.05 8.83
CA ASP A 329 40.20 -34.73 7.41
C ASP A 329 38.92 -35.18 6.70
N THR A 330 38.07 -34.22 6.40
CA THR A 330 37.67 -33.89 5.04
C THR A 330 36.68 -32.71 5.03
N VAL A 331 37.05 -31.65 4.32
CA VAL A 331 36.19 -30.47 4.07
C VAL A 331 35.28 -30.78 2.88
N PRO A 332 34.00 -30.65 2.98
CA PRO A 332 33.14 -30.31 1.84
C PRO A 332 32.62 -28.90 2.00
N MET A 333 32.85 -28.09 1.00
CA MET A 333 32.18 -26.81 0.77
C MET A 333 30.68 -26.99 0.89
N THR A 334 30.08 -26.44 1.92
CA THR A 334 28.64 -26.28 2.02
C THR A 334 28.24 -24.87 1.63
N ARG A 335 27.41 -24.82 0.61
CA ARG A 335 26.65 -23.65 0.15
C ARG A 335 26.03 -22.96 1.35
N HIS A 336 26.20 -21.64 1.46
CA HIS A 336 25.45 -20.78 2.37
C HIS A 336 23.95 -20.84 2.00
N GLY A 337 23.24 -21.72 2.63
CA GLY A 337 21.80 -21.62 2.78
C GLY A 337 21.53 -20.45 3.73
N ARG A 338 20.80 -19.46 3.26
CA ARG A 338 20.21 -18.44 4.15
C ARG A 338 19.18 -19.17 5.00
N ASP A 339 19.50 -19.42 6.26
CA ASP A 339 18.51 -19.81 7.26
C ASP A 339 17.50 -18.67 7.39
N LYS A 340 16.30 -18.91 6.91
CA LYS A 340 15.14 -18.09 7.23
C LYS A 340 14.84 -18.31 8.71
N PRO A 341 14.65 -17.28 9.53
CA PRO A 341 14.21 -17.46 10.91
C PRO A 341 12.87 -18.21 10.90
N SER A 342 12.76 -19.20 11.80
CA SER A 342 11.58 -20.04 11.96
C SER A 342 10.32 -19.21 12.22
N HIS A 343 9.18 -19.67 11.74
CA HIS A 343 7.86 -19.03 11.76
C HIS A 343 7.40 -18.55 13.14
N ASP A 344 7.92 -19.12 14.22
CA ASP A 344 7.46 -18.87 15.61
C ASP A 344 7.96 -17.55 16.23
N GLU A 345 9.04 -16.94 15.74
CA GLU A 345 9.52 -15.67 16.29
C GLU A 345 8.81 -14.43 15.75
N ARG A 346 8.03 -14.57 14.65
CA ARG A 346 7.28 -13.46 14.05
C ARG A 346 5.90 -13.21 14.68
N GLU A 347 5.38 -14.16 15.46
CA GLU A 347 4.06 -14.04 16.11
C GLU A 347 4.03 -13.15 17.35
N ASN A 348 5.17 -12.77 17.91
CA ASN A 348 5.23 -12.01 19.17
C ASN A 348 5.05 -10.48 19.05
N VAL A 349 4.60 -9.95 17.90
CA VAL A 349 3.96 -8.64 17.87
C VAL A 349 2.48 -8.80 18.20
N ALA A 350 2.20 -9.49 19.30
CA ALA A 350 0.86 -9.67 19.81
C ALA A 350 0.26 -8.31 20.14
N ILE A 351 -0.83 -7.99 19.48
CA ILE A 351 -1.78 -6.97 19.94
C ILE A 351 -2.39 -7.54 21.22
N ALA A 352 -1.76 -7.27 22.36
CA ALA A 352 -2.24 -7.72 23.65
C ALA A 352 -3.66 -7.22 23.90
N GLY A 353 -4.59 -8.16 24.13
CA GLY A 353 -5.86 -7.93 24.81
C GLY A 353 -7.10 -7.84 23.93
N SER A 354 -7.67 -8.95 23.54
CA SER A 354 -9.09 -9.33 23.75
C SER A 354 -9.41 -10.65 23.03
N THR A 355 -9.99 -11.59 23.74
CA THR A 355 -10.44 -12.92 23.29
C THR A 355 -11.82 -12.93 22.61
N LEU A 356 -12.35 -11.78 22.23
CA LEU A 356 -13.64 -11.69 21.50
C LEU A 356 -13.37 -11.64 19.97
N PRO A 357 -14.19 -12.32 19.14
CA PRO A 357 -14.07 -12.23 17.71
C PRO A 357 -14.26 -10.77 17.28
N ARG A 358 -13.19 -10.16 16.78
CA ARG A 358 -13.23 -8.80 16.25
C ARG A 358 -13.99 -8.87 14.92
N HIS A 359 -15.15 -8.22 14.84
CA HIS A 359 -15.82 -8.05 13.56
C HIS A 359 -14.90 -7.26 12.63
N LEU A 360 -14.62 -7.80 11.47
CA LEU A 360 -13.81 -7.16 10.45
C LEU A 360 -14.67 -6.25 9.59
N LYS A 361 -14.07 -5.19 9.08
CA LYS A 361 -14.74 -4.26 8.17
C LYS A 361 -14.73 -4.75 6.73
N ASN A 362 -15.44 -3.99 5.88
CA ASN A 362 -15.47 -4.21 4.45
C ASN A 362 -14.11 -3.77 3.86
N ILE A 363 -13.16 -4.68 3.87
CA ILE A 363 -11.87 -4.52 3.20
C ILE A 363 -11.88 -5.34 1.91
N CYS A 364 -11.46 -4.72 0.80
CA CYS A 364 -11.28 -5.39 -0.47
C CYS A 364 -9.84 -5.16 -0.95
N CYS A 365 -9.06 -6.21 -0.96
CA CYS A 365 -7.70 -6.20 -1.49
C CYS A 365 -7.69 -6.84 -2.88
N VAL A 366 -7.08 -6.16 -3.84
CA VAL A 366 -6.86 -6.67 -5.20
C VAL A 366 -5.37 -6.85 -5.38
N GLY A 367 -4.96 -7.99 -5.91
CA GLY A 367 -3.55 -8.28 -6.10
C GLY A 367 -3.30 -9.53 -6.94
N ASP A 368 -2.03 -9.76 -7.19
CA ASP A 368 -1.51 -10.87 -7.97
C ASP A 368 -0.21 -11.36 -7.34
N ASP A 369 -0.26 -12.49 -6.65
CA ASP A 369 0.90 -13.11 -6.02
C ASP A 369 2.02 -13.41 -7.04
N ASP A 370 1.67 -13.69 -8.30
CA ASP A 370 2.63 -13.93 -9.39
C ASP A 370 3.33 -12.65 -9.87
N GLN A 371 2.83 -11.46 -9.52
CA GLN A 371 3.42 -10.17 -9.87
C GLN A 371 4.15 -9.48 -8.71
N SER A 372 4.46 -10.16 -7.63
CA SER A 372 5.23 -9.62 -6.52
C SER A 372 6.70 -9.43 -6.91
N ILE A 373 7.05 -8.26 -7.42
CA ILE A 373 8.40 -7.92 -7.91
C ILE A 373 9.14 -6.90 -7.05
N TYR A 374 8.53 -6.40 -5.98
CA TYR A 374 9.10 -5.38 -5.10
C TYR A 374 9.66 -5.93 -3.77
N GLY A 375 9.98 -7.23 -3.69
CA GLY A 375 10.62 -7.82 -2.51
C GLY A 375 11.91 -7.09 -2.10
N TRP A 376 12.68 -6.58 -3.06
CA TRP A 376 13.88 -5.78 -2.81
C TRP A 376 13.60 -4.41 -2.17
N ARG A 377 12.35 -3.94 -2.23
CA ARG A 377 11.83 -2.75 -1.51
C ARG A 377 11.14 -3.09 -0.20
N GLY A 378 11.23 -4.35 0.25
CA GLY A 378 10.61 -4.81 1.48
C GLY A 378 9.14 -5.22 1.33
N ALA A 379 8.65 -5.44 0.10
CA ALA A 379 7.36 -6.06 -0.13
C ALA A 379 7.37 -7.50 0.38
N GLU A 380 6.29 -7.93 1.02
CA GLU A 380 6.14 -9.26 1.59
C GLU A 380 4.94 -9.95 0.93
N VAL A 381 5.23 -10.88 0.02
CA VAL A 381 4.19 -11.65 -0.68
C VAL A 381 3.33 -12.46 0.31
N ASP A 382 3.89 -12.83 1.45
CA ASP A 382 3.16 -13.51 2.52
C ASP A 382 1.91 -12.74 2.98
N ASN A 383 1.85 -11.43 2.79
CA ASN A 383 0.67 -10.63 3.14
C ASN A 383 -0.57 -11.04 2.33
N ILE A 384 -0.41 -11.34 1.03
CA ILE A 384 -1.52 -11.80 0.20
C ILE A 384 -1.78 -13.30 0.40
N LEU A 385 -0.72 -14.10 0.61
CA LEU A 385 -0.83 -15.55 0.78
C LEU A 385 -1.60 -15.95 2.03
N ARG A 386 -1.54 -15.16 3.11
CA ARG A 386 -2.23 -15.42 4.38
C ARG A 386 -3.44 -14.54 4.64
N PHE A 387 -4.01 -13.94 3.59
CA PHE A 387 -5.12 -13.00 3.72
C PHE A 387 -6.34 -13.59 4.43
N ASP A 388 -6.70 -14.83 4.16
CA ASP A 388 -7.80 -15.57 4.78
C ASP A 388 -7.58 -15.85 6.28
N HIS A 389 -6.33 -16.08 6.67
CA HIS A 389 -5.94 -16.20 8.08
C HIS A 389 -6.06 -14.85 8.81
N ASP A 390 -5.61 -13.76 8.19
CA ASP A 390 -5.63 -12.42 8.78
C ASP A 390 -7.04 -11.79 8.81
N PHE A 391 -7.88 -12.18 7.85
CA PHE A 391 -9.26 -11.72 7.69
C PHE A 391 -10.21 -12.92 7.60
N PRO A 392 -10.50 -13.60 8.74
CA PRO A 392 -11.34 -14.78 8.77
C PRO A 392 -12.71 -14.56 8.12
N GLY A 393 -13.13 -15.49 7.29
CA GLY A 393 -14.37 -15.38 6.52
C GLY A 393 -14.22 -14.54 5.24
N ALA A 394 -13.00 -14.23 4.83
CA ALA A 394 -12.75 -13.54 3.59
C ALA A 394 -13.24 -14.35 2.38
N LYS A 395 -13.90 -13.66 1.46
CA LYS A 395 -14.26 -14.24 0.17
C LYS A 395 -13.13 -14.05 -0.81
N VAL A 396 -12.64 -15.16 -1.37
CA VAL A 396 -11.58 -15.14 -2.41
C VAL A 396 -12.23 -15.28 -3.77
N ILE A 397 -12.05 -14.26 -4.63
CA ILE A 397 -12.57 -14.23 -6.00
C ILE A 397 -11.39 -14.23 -6.96
N ARG A 398 -11.39 -15.15 -7.95
CA ARG A 398 -10.32 -15.26 -8.93
C ARG A 398 -10.74 -14.65 -10.26
N LEU A 399 -9.92 -13.71 -10.78
CA LEU A 399 -10.08 -13.17 -12.12
C LEU A 399 -9.06 -13.86 -13.03
N GLU A 400 -9.53 -14.76 -13.87
CA GLU A 400 -8.69 -15.60 -14.71
C GLU A 400 -8.78 -15.27 -16.20
N ARG A 401 -9.84 -14.53 -16.62
CA ARG A 401 -9.99 -14.10 -18.00
C ARG A 401 -9.10 -12.90 -18.28
N ASN A 402 -8.10 -13.11 -19.13
CA ASN A 402 -7.17 -12.09 -19.59
C ASN A 402 -7.70 -11.41 -20.86
N TYR A 403 -7.57 -10.09 -20.94
CA TYR A 403 -8.00 -9.23 -22.04
C TYR A 403 -6.83 -8.44 -22.67
N ARG A 404 -5.59 -8.76 -22.28
CA ARG A 404 -4.40 -8.01 -22.69
C ARG A 404 -3.57 -8.77 -23.72
N SER A 405 -3.43 -10.07 -23.55
CA SER A 405 -2.40 -10.86 -24.21
C SER A 405 -3.02 -11.94 -25.09
N THR A 406 -2.38 -12.20 -26.22
CA THR A 406 -2.70 -13.34 -27.10
C THR A 406 -2.40 -14.68 -26.42
N GLY A 407 -2.94 -15.75 -26.97
CA GLY A 407 -2.85 -17.09 -26.38
C GLY A 407 -1.41 -17.60 -26.18
N HIS A 408 -0.51 -17.36 -27.14
CA HIS A 408 0.88 -17.82 -27.03
C HIS A 408 1.67 -17.07 -25.96
N ILE A 409 1.48 -15.75 -25.82
CA ILE A 409 2.09 -14.96 -24.74
C ILE A 409 1.64 -15.51 -23.38
N LEU A 410 0.33 -15.73 -23.25
CA LEU A 410 -0.26 -16.16 -21.99
C LEU A 410 0.17 -17.60 -21.61
N ALA A 411 0.23 -18.50 -22.59
CA ALA A 411 0.71 -19.86 -22.37
C ALA A 411 2.17 -19.87 -21.93
N THR A 412 3.03 -19.07 -22.57
CA THR A 412 4.45 -18.95 -22.21
C THR A 412 4.62 -18.42 -20.79
N ALA A 413 3.91 -17.34 -20.43
CA ALA A 413 3.96 -16.77 -19.10
C ALA A 413 3.44 -17.75 -18.03
N SER A 414 2.32 -18.45 -18.32
CA SER A 414 1.73 -19.41 -17.41
C SER A 414 2.64 -20.61 -17.16
N HIS A 415 3.33 -21.07 -18.22
CA HIS A 415 4.28 -22.18 -18.11
C HIS A 415 5.50 -21.77 -17.27
N LEU A 416 6.04 -20.56 -17.50
CA LEU A 416 7.16 -20.04 -16.73
C LEU A 416 6.82 -19.91 -15.24
N ILE A 417 5.69 -19.28 -14.91
CA ILE A 417 5.33 -19.01 -13.52
C ILE A 417 4.93 -20.28 -12.75
N ALA A 418 4.56 -21.34 -13.43
CA ALA A 418 4.23 -22.63 -12.81
C ALA A 418 5.40 -23.26 -12.03
N HIS A 419 6.65 -22.83 -12.30
CA HIS A 419 7.84 -23.26 -11.57
C HIS A 419 7.99 -22.59 -10.18
N ASN A 420 7.23 -21.57 -9.89
CA ASN A 420 7.25 -20.94 -8.56
C ASN A 420 6.42 -21.78 -7.59
N GLU A 421 6.99 -22.07 -6.42
CA GLU A 421 6.31 -22.77 -5.33
C GLU A 421 5.53 -21.79 -4.44
N GLY A 422 4.51 -22.28 -3.72
CA GLY A 422 3.75 -21.49 -2.72
C GLY A 422 2.74 -20.50 -3.30
N ARG A 423 2.37 -20.64 -4.58
CA ARG A 423 1.36 -19.79 -5.23
C ARG A 423 -0.06 -20.08 -4.73
N LEU A 424 -0.93 -19.06 -4.71
CA LEU A 424 -2.36 -19.24 -4.44
C LEU A 424 -3.10 -19.97 -5.57
N GLY A 425 -2.47 -20.09 -6.72
CA GLY A 425 -2.95 -20.81 -7.89
C GLY A 425 -4.09 -20.09 -8.61
N LYS A 426 -3.85 -19.79 -9.87
CA LYS A 426 -4.83 -19.30 -10.85
C LYS A 426 -4.38 -19.73 -12.23
N THR A 427 -5.33 -19.91 -13.13
CA THR A 427 -5.06 -20.28 -14.53
C THR A 427 -5.60 -19.20 -15.43
N LEU A 428 -4.69 -18.41 -16.02
CA LEU A 428 -5.09 -17.35 -16.93
C LEU A 428 -5.53 -17.96 -18.26
N ARG A 429 -6.64 -17.46 -18.79
CA ARG A 429 -7.22 -17.86 -20.09
C ARG A 429 -7.58 -16.62 -20.89
N THR A 430 -7.45 -16.71 -22.18
CA THR A 430 -7.93 -15.68 -23.11
C THR A 430 -8.89 -16.30 -24.11
N GLU A 431 -9.83 -15.50 -24.61
CA GLU A 431 -10.71 -15.85 -25.72
C GLU A 431 -10.20 -15.21 -27.03
N ASP A 432 -9.10 -14.44 -26.95
CA ASP A 432 -8.48 -13.80 -28.09
C ASP A 432 -7.70 -14.82 -28.94
N GLU A 433 -7.23 -14.38 -30.09
CA GLU A 433 -6.40 -15.14 -31.01
C GLU A 433 -5.16 -15.72 -30.32
N LEU A 434 -4.63 -16.83 -30.85
CA LEU A 434 -3.37 -17.40 -30.37
C LEU A 434 -2.21 -16.41 -30.53
N GLY A 435 -2.24 -15.59 -31.57
CA GLY A 435 -1.19 -14.65 -31.89
C GLY A 435 0.10 -15.30 -32.35
N GLU A 436 1.16 -14.54 -32.44
CA GLU A 436 2.49 -15.03 -32.80
C GLU A 436 3.14 -15.73 -31.60
N LYS A 437 4.01 -16.69 -31.87
CA LYS A 437 4.78 -17.38 -30.83
C LYS A 437 5.85 -16.45 -30.27
N VAL A 438 6.12 -16.58 -28.97
CA VAL A 438 7.25 -15.92 -28.34
C VAL A 438 8.55 -16.43 -28.95
N GLN A 439 9.38 -15.51 -29.43
CA GLN A 439 10.70 -15.81 -29.97
C GLN A 439 11.76 -15.62 -28.87
N VAL A 440 12.71 -16.53 -28.83
CA VAL A 440 13.86 -16.46 -27.91
C VAL A 440 15.13 -16.44 -28.75
N THR A 441 15.84 -15.34 -28.66
CA THR A 441 17.10 -15.11 -29.38
C THR A 441 18.22 -14.85 -28.40
N GLY A 442 19.45 -15.16 -28.77
CA GLY A 442 20.64 -14.85 -27.99
C GLY A 442 21.63 -14.04 -28.83
N GLY A 443 22.17 -12.99 -28.24
CA GLY A 443 23.27 -12.21 -28.82
C GLY A 443 24.60 -12.56 -28.14
N TRP A 444 25.71 -12.28 -28.77
CA TRP A 444 27.06 -12.49 -28.21
C TRP A 444 27.41 -11.42 -27.19
N ASP A 445 26.91 -10.19 -27.41
CA ASP A 445 27.10 -9.04 -26.52
C ASP A 445 25.89 -8.09 -26.57
N SER A 446 25.94 -7.06 -25.74
CA SER A 446 24.87 -6.05 -25.63
C SER A 446 24.73 -5.16 -26.86
N GLU A 447 25.83 -4.94 -27.62
CA GLU A 447 25.81 -4.15 -28.86
C GLU A 447 25.08 -4.90 -29.99
N GLU A 448 25.37 -6.22 -30.13
CA GLU A 448 24.67 -7.07 -31.09
C GLU A 448 23.16 -7.19 -30.73
N GLU A 449 22.84 -7.35 -29.43
CA GLU A 449 21.46 -7.39 -28.95
C GLU A 449 20.71 -6.09 -29.31
N ALA A 450 21.28 -4.92 -29.00
CA ALA A 450 20.67 -3.63 -29.31
C ALA A 450 20.50 -3.40 -30.83
N ARG A 451 21.48 -3.84 -31.62
CA ARG A 451 21.41 -3.79 -33.08
C ARG A 451 20.29 -4.67 -33.62
N ALA A 452 20.20 -5.92 -33.19
CA ALA A 452 19.20 -6.87 -33.65
C ALA A 452 17.77 -6.40 -33.31
N ILE A 453 17.57 -5.86 -32.10
CA ILE A 453 16.28 -5.30 -31.69
C ILE A 453 15.93 -4.06 -32.52
N GLY A 454 16.90 -3.17 -32.80
CA GLY A 454 16.67 -2.02 -33.68
C GLY A 454 16.25 -2.42 -35.08
N GLU A 455 16.92 -3.41 -35.69
CA GLU A 455 16.58 -3.95 -36.99
C GLU A 455 15.17 -4.57 -37.03
N GLU A 456 14.79 -5.28 -35.97
CA GLU A 456 13.43 -5.86 -35.82
C GLU A 456 12.35 -4.77 -35.76
N ILE A 457 12.59 -3.72 -34.93
CA ILE A 457 11.65 -2.58 -34.83
C ILE A 457 11.48 -1.90 -36.19
N GLU A 458 12.57 -1.68 -36.94
CA GLU A 458 12.48 -1.13 -38.29
C GLU A 458 11.71 -2.04 -39.27
N GLN A 459 11.87 -3.36 -39.15
CA GLN A 459 11.14 -4.33 -39.95
C GLN A 459 9.63 -4.30 -39.67
N LEU A 460 9.27 -4.26 -38.35
CA LEU A 460 7.87 -4.14 -37.92
C LEU A 460 7.23 -2.87 -38.50
N GLN A 461 7.92 -1.73 -38.40
CA GLN A 461 7.41 -0.47 -38.97
C GLN A 461 7.28 -0.51 -40.48
N ARG A 462 8.26 -1.09 -41.19
CA ARG A 462 8.19 -1.23 -42.66
C ARG A 462 7.03 -2.14 -43.09
N ALA A 463 6.84 -3.25 -42.34
CA ALA A 463 5.73 -4.18 -42.63
C ALA A 463 4.37 -3.54 -42.35
N ALA A 464 4.22 -2.76 -41.27
CA ALA A 464 2.99 -2.03 -40.98
C ALA A 464 2.68 -1.00 -42.08
N ARG A 465 3.66 -0.17 -42.49
CA ARG A 465 3.49 0.79 -43.59
C ARG A 465 3.10 0.13 -44.91
N ALA A 466 3.65 -1.05 -45.20
CA ALA A 466 3.30 -1.80 -46.41
C ALA A 466 1.82 -2.27 -46.40
N ARG A 467 1.23 -2.46 -45.22
CA ARG A 467 -0.19 -2.79 -45.01
C ARG A 467 -1.09 -1.55 -44.93
N GLY A 468 -0.51 -0.34 -44.94
CA GLY A 468 -1.25 0.90 -44.71
C GLY A 468 -1.63 1.14 -43.24
N GLU A 469 -0.96 0.47 -42.34
CA GLU A 469 -1.11 0.58 -40.89
C GLU A 469 -0.04 1.51 -40.32
N ASP A 470 -0.35 2.17 -39.19
CA ASP A 470 0.64 2.90 -38.39
C ASP A 470 1.07 2.03 -37.23
N HIS A 471 2.37 1.97 -36.97
CA HIS A 471 2.94 1.26 -35.83
C HIS A 471 3.89 2.21 -35.06
N PRO A 472 3.31 3.07 -34.22
CA PRO A 472 4.07 4.11 -33.54
C PRO A 472 5.05 3.51 -32.51
N LEU A 473 6.21 4.16 -32.33
CA LEU A 473 7.26 3.68 -31.43
C LEU A 473 6.84 3.68 -29.96
N ASP A 474 5.89 4.52 -29.57
CA ASP A 474 5.36 4.57 -28.20
C ASP A 474 4.47 3.35 -27.84
N GLU A 475 4.16 2.50 -28.79
CA GLU A 475 3.52 1.20 -28.57
C GLU A 475 4.53 0.04 -28.38
N ILE A 476 5.85 0.32 -28.52
CA ILE A 476 6.93 -0.65 -28.34
C ILE A 476 7.63 -0.40 -27.01
N ALA A 477 7.90 -1.45 -26.24
CA ALA A 477 8.65 -1.36 -24.99
C ALA A 477 9.80 -2.38 -24.97
N ILE A 478 10.98 -1.91 -24.59
CA ILE A 478 12.16 -2.75 -24.33
C ILE A 478 12.33 -2.86 -22.82
N LEU A 479 12.21 -4.07 -22.27
CA LEU A 479 12.34 -4.33 -20.85
C LEU A 479 13.74 -4.87 -20.55
N VAL A 480 14.45 -4.20 -19.64
CA VAL A 480 15.80 -4.60 -19.21
C VAL A 480 15.82 -5.00 -17.73
N ARG A 481 16.72 -5.89 -17.35
CA ARG A 481 16.85 -6.35 -15.96
C ARG A 481 17.50 -5.30 -15.06
N ALA A 482 18.40 -4.46 -15.61
CA ALA A 482 19.13 -3.46 -14.84
C ALA A 482 19.39 -2.23 -15.71
N SER A 483 19.45 -1.04 -15.08
CA SER A 483 19.58 0.24 -15.77
C SER A 483 20.85 0.36 -16.63
N PHE A 484 21.94 -0.30 -16.24
CA PHE A 484 23.16 -0.25 -17.05
C PHE A 484 23.00 -0.89 -18.45
N GLN A 485 22.02 -1.80 -18.60
CA GLN A 485 21.70 -2.42 -19.90
C GLN A 485 21.03 -1.46 -20.86
N MET A 486 20.42 -0.36 -20.37
CA MET A 486 19.76 0.62 -21.24
C MET A 486 20.74 1.40 -22.10
N ARG A 487 21.98 1.54 -21.67
CA ARG A 487 22.97 2.38 -22.33
C ARG A 487 23.18 2.01 -23.83
N GLU A 488 23.32 0.75 -24.13
CA GLU A 488 23.53 0.28 -25.49
C GLU A 488 22.32 0.57 -26.40
N PHE A 489 21.11 0.52 -25.81
CA PHE A 489 19.89 0.91 -26.52
C PHE A 489 19.81 2.42 -26.69
N GLU A 490 20.14 3.22 -25.67
CA GLU A 490 20.15 4.68 -25.74
C GLU A 490 21.19 5.21 -26.75
N ASP A 491 22.36 4.56 -26.83
CA ASP A 491 23.42 4.90 -27.80
C ASP A 491 23.02 4.48 -29.24
N ARG A 492 22.14 3.49 -29.41
CA ARG A 492 21.72 2.95 -30.70
C ARG A 492 20.50 3.66 -31.31
N PHE A 493 19.54 4.09 -30.50
CA PHE A 493 18.28 4.71 -30.93
C PHE A 493 18.28 6.22 -30.83
#